data_4aa9405a42f85e085cfe5f635ce8a811
#
_entry.id   4aa9405a42f85e085cfe5f635ce8a811
#
_cell.length_a   1.000
_cell.length_b   1.000
_cell.length_c   1.000
_cell.angle_alpha   90.00
_cell.angle_beta   90.00
_cell.angle_gamma   90.00
#
_symmetry.space_group_name_H-M   'P 1'
#
loop_
_entity.id
_entity.type
_entity.pdbx_description
1 polymer ?
#
loop_
_entity_poly.entity_id
_entity_poly.type
_entity_poly.pdbx_seq_one_letter_code
_entity_poly.pdbx_strand_id
1 'polypeptide(L)'
;MCLSALDKMDVADKTIIDVGCGSGILSIAALMLGAKSVVGTDIDPQALAASRDNAQRNGIQDKDFTLFMAGEEPESGRYDIVLANILAGPLVELAPMLSRYLKPGGIILLSGLLIEQQSDVLDAYVVGWYHLQLIHRCPTSLIHMRGQTICPPISNQR
;
A
#
# COMPACT_ATOMS: atom_id res chain seq x y z
N MET A 1 1.78 -6.87 12.49
CA MET A 1 0.94 -7.56 11.47
C MET A 1 1.44 -7.26 10.05
N CYS A 2 1.51 -6.01 9.61
CA CYS A 2 2.02 -5.67 8.27
C CYS A 2 3.43 -6.20 8.02
N LEU A 3 4.37 -6.03 8.95
CA LEU A 3 5.73 -6.58 8.82
C LEU A 3 5.73 -8.10 8.61
N SER A 4 4.90 -8.83 9.36
CA SER A 4 4.79 -10.29 9.21
C SER A 4 4.09 -10.73 7.91
N ALA A 5 3.32 -9.84 7.28
CA ALA A 5 2.76 -10.08 5.96
C ALA A 5 3.79 -9.79 4.87
N LEU A 6 4.51 -8.67 4.96
CA LEU A 6 5.60 -8.33 4.05
C LEU A 6 6.68 -9.42 4.00
N ASP A 7 7.07 -9.96 5.15
CA ASP A 7 8.05 -11.06 5.27
C ASP A 7 7.63 -12.34 4.52
N LYS A 8 6.32 -12.53 4.31
CA LYS A 8 5.76 -13.69 3.59
C LYS A 8 5.42 -13.40 2.13
N MET A 9 5.55 -12.14 1.72
CA MET A 9 5.26 -11.73 0.34
C MET A 9 6.55 -11.73 -0.48
N ASP A 10 6.39 -12.03 -1.77
CA ASP A 10 7.46 -11.79 -2.73
C ASP A 10 7.54 -10.30 -3.05
N VAL A 11 8.40 -9.59 -2.31
CA VAL A 11 8.65 -8.15 -2.48
C VAL A 11 9.92 -7.87 -3.30
N ALA A 12 10.70 -8.89 -3.63
CA ALA A 12 11.95 -8.74 -4.37
C ALA A 12 11.69 -8.09 -5.74
N ASP A 13 12.50 -7.08 -6.08
CA ASP A 13 12.42 -6.31 -7.32
C ASP A 13 11.08 -5.57 -7.56
N LYS A 14 10.20 -5.47 -6.55
CA LYS A 14 8.91 -4.76 -6.63
C LYS A 14 9.06 -3.28 -6.37
N THR A 15 8.24 -2.49 -7.06
CA THR A 15 8.02 -1.08 -6.77
C THR A 15 6.85 -0.94 -5.82
N ILE A 16 7.03 -0.18 -4.76
CA ILE A 16 6.08 -0.10 -3.64
C ILE A 16 5.72 1.37 -3.36
N ILE A 17 4.46 1.62 -3.01
CA ILE A 17 4.06 2.87 -2.37
C ILE A 17 3.50 2.58 -0.98
N ASP A 18 3.93 3.36 0.02
CA ASP A 18 3.51 3.29 1.42
C ASP A 18 2.77 4.59 1.78
N VAL A 19 1.45 4.51 1.83
CA VAL A 19 0.58 5.65 2.08
C VAL A 19 0.29 5.80 3.56
N GLY A 20 0.66 6.95 4.13
CA GLY A 20 0.72 7.14 5.58
C GLY A 20 1.92 6.41 6.16
N CYS A 21 3.11 6.63 5.60
CA CYS A 21 4.32 5.87 5.94
C CYS A 21 4.81 6.09 7.37
N GLY A 22 4.39 7.17 8.02
CA GLY A 22 4.74 7.49 9.41
C GLY A 22 6.26 7.54 9.63
N SER A 23 6.79 6.63 10.43
CA SER A 23 8.24 6.50 10.70
C SER A 23 9.01 5.75 9.61
N GLY A 24 8.36 5.32 8.52
CA GLY A 24 8.95 4.59 7.42
C GLY A 24 9.20 3.10 7.68
N ILE A 25 8.67 2.55 8.77
CA ILE A 25 9.03 1.19 9.20
C ILE A 25 8.66 0.12 8.17
N LEU A 26 7.51 0.23 7.49
CA LEU A 26 7.09 -0.71 6.46
C LEU A 26 7.92 -0.54 5.18
N SER A 27 8.15 0.70 4.79
CA SER A 27 8.99 1.08 3.64
C SER A 27 10.42 0.54 3.78
N ILE A 28 11.04 0.78 4.95
CA ILE A 28 12.40 0.31 5.24
C ILE A 28 12.45 -1.22 5.25
N ALA A 29 11.48 -1.88 5.90
CA ALA A 29 11.40 -3.33 5.91
C ALA A 29 11.26 -3.91 4.50
N ALA A 30 10.41 -3.31 3.65
CA ALA A 30 10.25 -3.74 2.26
C ALA A 30 11.57 -3.65 1.48
N LEU A 31 12.32 -2.55 1.63
CA LEU A 31 13.64 -2.38 1.01
C LEU A 31 14.66 -3.39 1.51
N MET A 32 14.68 -3.66 2.81
CA MET A 32 15.56 -4.70 3.40
C MET A 32 15.21 -6.11 2.93
N LEU A 33 13.95 -6.36 2.55
CA LEU A 33 13.48 -7.61 1.95
C LEU A 33 13.70 -7.66 0.42
N GLY A 34 14.35 -6.66 -0.17
CA GLY A 34 14.76 -6.66 -1.57
C GLY A 34 13.80 -5.93 -2.52
N ALA A 35 12.90 -5.09 -2.02
CA ALA A 35 12.10 -4.22 -2.90
C ALA A 35 13.02 -3.33 -3.76
N LYS A 36 12.64 -3.11 -5.01
CA LYS A 36 13.40 -2.30 -5.95
C LYS A 36 13.45 -0.82 -5.54
N SER A 37 12.31 -0.29 -5.14
CA SER A 37 12.17 1.08 -4.66
C SER A 37 10.86 1.25 -3.91
N VAL A 38 10.84 2.19 -2.98
CA VAL A 38 9.64 2.57 -2.24
C VAL A 38 9.41 4.07 -2.35
N VAL A 39 8.16 4.45 -2.56
CA VAL A 39 7.67 5.81 -2.38
C VAL A 39 6.88 5.84 -1.08
N GLY A 40 7.25 6.72 -0.15
CA GLY A 40 6.51 6.96 1.08
C GLY A 40 5.77 8.29 1.00
N THR A 41 4.51 8.32 1.42
CA THR A 41 3.74 9.56 1.54
C THR A 41 3.16 9.71 2.93
N ASP A 42 3.10 10.93 3.43
CA ASP A 42 2.43 11.25 4.69
C ASP A 42 1.89 12.69 4.66
N ILE A 43 0.85 12.94 5.45
CA ILE A 43 0.28 14.30 5.64
C ILE A 43 1.10 15.11 6.66
N ASP A 44 1.90 14.44 7.49
CA ASP A 44 2.72 15.07 8.51
C ASP A 44 4.18 15.19 8.07
N PRO A 45 4.70 16.41 7.90
CA PRO A 45 6.11 16.61 7.54
C PRO A 45 7.08 16.08 8.59
N GLN A 46 6.68 15.95 9.86
CA GLN A 46 7.50 15.35 10.92
C GLN A 46 7.63 13.84 10.73
N ALA A 47 6.57 13.18 10.25
CA ALA A 47 6.61 11.76 9.88
C ALA A 47 7.61 11.54 8.73
N LEU A 48 7.59 12.38 7.71
CA LEU A 48 8.55 12.28 6.58
C LEU A 48 10.00 12.53 7.04
N ALA A 49 10.22 13.47 7.96
CA ALA A 49 11.54 13.69 8.54
C ALA A 49 12.02 12.46 9.32
N ALA A 50 11.16 11.88 10.16
CA ALA A 50 11.46 10.66 10.91
C ALA A 50 11.73 9.46 9.98
N SER A 51 10.94 9.32 8.91
CA SER A 51 11.15 8.29 7.88
C SER A 51 12.54 8.41 7.24
N ARG A 52 12.97 9.63 6.88
CA ARG A 52 14.29 9.88 6.29
C ARG A 52 15.41 9.53 7.25
N ASP A 53 15.31 10.00 8.50
CA ASP A 53 16.32 9.69 9.53
C ASP A 53 16.44 8.19 9.80
N ASN A 54 15.31 7.49 9.87
CA ASN A 54 15.29 6.05 10.06
C ASN A 54 15.87 5.29 8.86
N ALA A 55 15.55 5.72 7.63
CA ALA A 55 16.13 5.14 6.43
C ALA A 55 17.66 5.27 6.41
N GLN A 56 18.19 6.46 6.70
CA GLN A 56 19.62 6.71 6.77
C GLN A 56 20.31 5.84 7.83
N ARG A 57 19.72 5.71 9.03
CA ARG A 57 20.24 4.83 10.10
C ARG A 57 20.29 3.35 9.69
N ASN A 58 19.43 2.94 8.76
CA ASN A 58 19.40 1.58 8.22
C ASN A 58 20.19 1.42 6.91
N GLY A 59 20.93 2.45 6.48
CA GLY A 59 21.77 2.40 5.28
C GLY A 59 20.98 2.45 3.96
N ILE A 60 19.71 2.83 4.00
CA ILE A 60 18.86 2.99 2.81
C ILE A 60 19.25 4.28 2.09
N GLN A 61 19.41 4.21 0.77
CA GLN A 61 19.76 5.35 -0.06
C GLN A 61 18.53 6.14 -0.51
N ASP A 62 18.65 7.46 -0.64
CA ASP A 62 17.54 8.34 -1.04
C ASP A 62 16.94 7.99 -2.42
N LYS A 63 17.74 7.39 -3.30
CA LYS A 63 17.27 6.92 -4.61
C LYS A 63 16.31 5.72 -4.54
N ASP A 64 16.42 4.92 -3.47
CA ASP A 64 15.62 3.70 -3.27
C ASP A 64 14.38 3.99 -2.41
N PHE A 65 14.41 5.07 -1.61
CA PHE A 65 13.30 5.53 -0.79
C PHE A 65 13.03 7.02 -0.98
N THR A 66 12.01 7.35 -1.76
CA THR A 66 11.59 8.71 -2.03
C THR A 66 10.38 9.08 -1.19
N LEU A 67 10.39 10.30 -0.63
CA LEU A 67 9.34 10.77 0.29
C LEU A 67 8.66 12.02 -0.25
N PHE A 68 7.34 12.05 -0.20
CA PHE A 68 6.49 13.17 -0.64
C PHE A 68 5.45 13.52 0.41
N MET A 69 5.05 14.78 0.45
CA MET A 69 3.79 15.13 1.11
C MET A 69 2.63 14.45 0.37
N ALA A 70 1.62 13.99 1.10
CA ALA A 70 0.46 13.36 0.49
C ALA A 70 -0.17 14.27 -0.56
N GLY A 71 -0.34 13.73 -1.78
CA GLY A 71 -0.83 14.47 -2.94
C GLY A 71 0.24 15.14 -3.81
N GLU A 72 1.51 15.10 -3.41
CA GLU A 72 2.64 15.62 -4.20
C GLU A 72 3.44 14.51 -4.91
N GLU A 73 3.11 13.25 -4.64
CA GLU A 73 3.71 12.11 -5.31
C GLU A 73 3.37 12.07 -6.81
N PRO A 74 4.26 11.50 -7.65
CA PRO A 74 4.02 11.45 -9.10
C PRO A 74 2.74 10.69 -9.46
N GLU A 75 1.81 11.35 -10.17
CA GLU A 75 0.54 10.76 -10.63
C GLU A 75 0.73 9.56 -11.58
N SER A 76 1.87 9.50 -12.26
CA SER A 76 2.20 8.44 -13.22
C SER A 76 2.71 7.15 -12.58
N GLY A 77 2.88 7.15 -11.26
CA GLY A 77 3.40 6.00 -10.56
C GLY A 77 2.35 4.90 -10.41
N ARG A 78 2.57 3.76 -11.08
CA ARG A 78 1.86 2.53 -10.75
C ARG A 78 2.84 1.57 -10.09
N TYR A 79 2.39 0.97 -8.98
CA TYR A 79 3.21 0.17 -8.09
C TYR A 79 2.78 -1.30 -8.12
N ASP A 80 3.72 -2.19 -7.89
CA ASP A 80 3.43 -3.63 -7.75
C ASP A 80 2.72 -3.90 -6.43
N ILE A 81 3.04 -3.10 -5.39
CA ILE A 81 2.45 -3.23 -4.06
C ILE A 81 2.07 -1.83 -3.54
N VAL A 82 0.86 -1.72 -3.00
CA VAL A 82 0.38 -0.54 -2.26
C VAL A 82 0.23 -0.95 -0.79
N LEU A 83 0.91 -0.25 0.09
CA LEU A 83 0.80 -0.41 1.53
C LEU A 83 0.01 0.77 2.10
N ALA A 84 -0.90 0.50 3.04
CA ALA A 84 -1.52 1.54 3.85
C ALA A 84 -1.84 0.99 5.24
N ASN A 85 -1.16 1.52 6.25
CA ASN A 85 -1.38 1.17 7.66
C ASN A 85 -1.93 2.39 8.39
N ILE A 86 -3.14 2.77 8.02
CA ILE A 86 -3.85 3.96 8.52
C ILE A 86 -5.24 3.59 9.05
N LEU A 87 -5.96 4.54 9.63
CA LEU A 87 -7.29 4.31 10.19
C LEU A 87 -8.32 3.94 9.09
N ALA A 88 -9.38 3.22 9.48
CA ALA A 88 -10.40 2.72 8.56
C ALA A 88 -11.13 3.83 7.77
N GLY A 89 -11.46 4.96 8.40
CA GLY A 89 -12.10 6.09 7.70
C GLY A 89 -11.29 6.57 6.50
N PRO A 90 -10.03 7.00 6.68
CA PRO A 90 -9.12 7.32 5.57
C PRO A 90 -8.95 6.19 4.55
N LEU A 91 -8.92 4.91 4.97
CA LEU A 91 -8.83 3.78 4.02
C LEU A 91 -10.04 3.74 3.06
N VAL A 92 -11.25 4.01 3.56
CA VAL A 92 -12.46 4.09 2.73
C VAL A 92 -12.40 5.29 1.79
N GLU A 93 -12.07 6.48 2.32
CA GLU A 93 -12.01 7.72 1.53
C GLU A 93 -10.96 7.66 0.42
N LEU A 94 -9.80 7.08 0.70
CA LEU A 94 -8.69 6.98 -0.23
C LEU A 94 -8.77 5.76 -1.17
N ALA A 95 -9.76 4.90 -1.04
CA ALA A 95 -9.89 3.68 -1.85
C ALA A 95 -9.78 3.93 -3.37
N PRO A 96 -10.41 4.97 -3.97
CA PRO A 96 -10.27 5.25 -5.41
C PRO A 96 -8.84 5.65 -5.79
N MET A 97 -8.13 6.36 -4.91
CA MET A 97 -6.75 6.80 -5.15
C MET A 97 -5.78 5.62 -5.02
N LEU A 98 -5.85 4.85 -3.94
CA LEU A 98 -5.01 3.68 -3.71
C LEU A 98 -5.17 2.65 -4.83
N SER A 99 -6.40 2.48 -5.33
CA SER A 99 -6.69 1.61 -6.47
C SER A 99 -5.98 2.05 -7.75
N ARG A 100 -5.88 3.36 -8.01
CA ARG A 100 -5.19 3.91 -9.19
C ARG A 100 -3.67 3.74 -9.13
N TYR A 101 -3.09 3.68 -7.93
CA TYR A 101 -1.66 3.43 -7.77
C TYR A 101 -1.27 2.00 -8.11
N LEU A 102 -2.20 1.07 -8.13
CA LEU A 102 -1.88 -0.33 -8.33
C LEU A 102 -1.73 -0.68 -9.81
N LYS A 103 -0.67 -1.43 -10.13
CA LYS A 103 -0.54 -2.11 -11.43
C LYS A 103 -1.57 -3.22 -11.58
N PRO A 104 -1.97 -3.58 -12.80
CA PRO A 104 -2.72 -4.83 -13.03
C PRO A 104 -1.97 -6.03 -12.43
N GLY A 105 -2.67 -6.84 -11.63
CA GLY A 105 -2.07 -7.98 -10.91
C GLY A 105 -1.26 -7.63 -9.66
N GLY A 106 -1.16 -6.35 -9.31
CA GLY A 106 -0.50 -5.89 -8.09
C GLY A 106 -1.29 -6.20 -6.82
N ILE A 107 -0.73 -5.86 -5.68
CA ILE A 107 -1.24 -6.21 -4.36
C ILE A 107 -1.48 -4.95 -3.53
N ILE A 108 -2.64 -4.86 -2.88
CA ILE A 108 -2.88 -3.86 -1.82
C ILE A 108 -2.85 -4.56 -0.46
N LEU A 109 -2.09 -4.01 0.47
CA LEU A 109 -2.00 -4.45 1.84
C LEU A 109 -2.49 -3.35 2.77
N LEU A 110 -3.67 -3.55 3.37
CA LEU A 110 -4.32 -2.59 4.26
C LEU A 110 -4.27 -3.08 5.70
N SER A 111 -4.02 -2.18 6.64
CA SER A 111 -4.01 -2.43 8.07
C SER A 111 -4.37 -1.17 8.86
N GLY A 112 -4.46 -1.30 10.19
CA GLY A 112 -4.84 -0.16 11.05
C GLY A 112 -6.34 -0.08 11.29
N LEU A 113 -7.09 -1.14 10.95
CA LEU A 113 -8.53 -1.21 11.14
C LEU A 113 -8.91 -2.28 12.16
N LEU A 114 -10.04 -2.08 12.83
CA LEU A 114 -10.66 -3.05 13.71
C LEU A 114 -11.47 -4.08 12.93
N ILE A 115 -11.77 -5.23 13.54
CA ILE A 115 -12.54 -6.29 12.91
C ILE A 115 -13.92 -5.80 12.45
N GLU A 116 -14.57 -4.98 13.28
CA GLU A 116 -15.90 -4.42 13.00
C GLU A 116 -15.93 -3.46 11.81
N GLN A 117 -14.77 -2.90 11.46
CA GLN A 117 -14.63 -1.94 10.34
C GLN A 117 -14.29 -2.62 9.00
N GLN A 118 -14.10 -3.95 9.01
CA GLN A 118 -13.67 -4.69 7.82
C GLN A 118 -14.66 -4.58 6.67
N SER A 119 -15.97 -4.75 6.95
CA SER A 119 -17.01 -4.71 5.92
C SER A 119 -16.98 -3.40 5.15
N ASP A 120 -16.93 -2.28 5.86
CA ASP A 120 -16.97 -0.94 5.25
C ASP A 120 -15.74 -0.69 4.37
N VAL A 121 -14.55 -1.11 4.85
CA VAL A 121 -13.32 -1.03 4.06
C VAL A 121 -13.38 -1.95 2.85
N LEU A 122 -13.83 -3.20 3.01
CA LEU A 122 -13.96 -4.15 1.90
C LEU A 122 -14.91 -3.63 0.81
N ASP A 123 -16.07 -3.11 1.19
CA ASP A 123 -17.07 -2.58 0.27
C ASP A 123 -16.52 -1.41 -0.56
N ALA A 124 -15.68 -0.55 0.03
CA ALA A 124 -15.04 0.55 -0.69
C ALA A 124 -14.09 0.09 -1.81
N TYR A 125 -13.50 -1.10 -1.67
CA TYR A 125 -12.55 -1.65 -2.64
C TYR A 125 -13.16 -2.68 -3.61
N VAL A 126 -14.31 -3.30 -3.29
CA VAL A 126 -14.99 -4.28 -4.16
C VAL A 126 -15.47 -3.66 -5.47
N VAL A 127 -15.80 -2.37 -5.49
CA VAL A 127 -16.22 -1.65 -6.69
C VAL A 127 -15.14 -1.61 -7.79
N GLY A 128 -13.92 -2.00 -7.48
CA GLY A 128 -12.74 -1.86 -8.34
C GLY A 128 -12.00 -3.15 -8.72
N TRP A 129 -12.64 -4.33 -8.80
CA TRP A 129 -12.03 -5.49 -9.48
C TRP A 129 -10.88 -6.21 -8.73
N TYR A 130 -10.97 -6.42 -7.41
CA TYR A 130 -9.92 -7.07 -6.64
C TYR A 130 -10.34 -8.44 -6.11
N HIS A 131 -9.40 -9.40 -6.17
CA HIS A 131 -9.55 -10.66 -5.46
C HIS A 131 -9.12 -10.44 -4.01
N LEU A 132 -10.06 -10.54 -3.08
CA LEU A 132 -9.85 -10.27 -1.67
C LEU A 132 -9.34 -11.51 -0.95
N GLN A 133 -8.21 -11.40 -0.27
CA GLN A 133 -7.75 -12.40 0.68
C GLN A 133 -7.60 -11.76 2.06
N LEU A 134 -8.49 -12.13 2.97
CA LEU A 134 -8.47 -11.70 4.35
C LEU A 134 -7.46 -12.51 5.15
N ILE A 135 -6.53 -11.83 5.80
CA ILE A 135 -5.63 -12.46 6.77
C ILE A 135 -6.06 -12.00 8.16
N HIS A 136 -6.85 -12.83 8.84
CA HIS A 136 -7.26 -12.58 10.22
C HIS A 136 -6.16 -12.93 11.22
N ARG A 137 -5.77 -11.97 12.07
CA ARG A 137 -5.11 -12.24 13.36
C ARG A 137 -5.62 -11.21 14.37
N CYS A 138 -6.38 -11.71 15.36
CA CYS A 138 -6.96 -10.98 16.47
C CYS A 138 -5.96 -10.01 17.17
N PRO A 139 -6.36 -8.78 17.64
CA PRO A 139 -7.67 -8.12 17.51
C PRO A 139 -7.76 -7.10 16.36
N THR A 140 -6.77 -7.00 15.50
CA THR A 140 -6.75 -6.06 14.38
C THR A 140 -6.73 -6.81 13.05
N SER A 141 -7.30 -6.21 12.02
CA SER A 141 -7.44 -6.83 10.70
C SER A 141 -6.38 -6.35 9.73
N LEU A 142 -5.95 -7.28 8.88
CA LEU A 142 -5.09 -7.06 7.74
C LEU A 142 -5.85 -7.52 6.49
N ILE A 143 -6.00 -6.63 5.53
CA ILE A 143 -6.63 -6.92 4.25
C ILE A 143 -5.55 -6.98 3.17
N HIS A 144 -5.49 -8.09 2.48
CA HIS A 144 -4.64 -8.30 1.33
C HIS A 144 -5.52 -8.47 0.08
N MET A 145 -5.29 -7.66 -0.94
CA MET A 145 -6.05 -7.69 -2.18
C MET A 145 -5.11 -7.80 -3.38
N ARG A 146 -5.47 -8.63 -4.35
CA ARG A 146 -4.74 -8.74 -5.62
C ARG A 146 -5.60 -8.21 -6.75
N GLY A 147 -5.08 -7.24 -7.50
CA GLY A 147 -5.72 -6.72 -8.69
C GLY A 147 -5.81 -7.78 -9.78
N GLN A 148 -7.00 -7.97 -10.37
CA GLN A 148 -7.17 -8.79 -11.58
C GLN A 148 -7.40 -7.88 -12.78
N THR A 149 -6.72 -8.18 -13.89
CA THR A 149 -7.06 -7.57 -15.18
C THR A 149 -8.31 -8.26 -15.69
N ILE A 150 -9.47 -7.61 -15.60
CA ILE A 150 -10.65 -8.08 -16.34
C ILE A 150 -10.64 -7.40 -17.70
N CYS A 151 -10.61 -8.25 -18.73
CA CYS A 151 -10.92 -7.81 -20.08
C CYS A 151 -12.34 -7.21 -20.07
N PRO A 152 -12.55 -5.98 -20.58
CA PRO A 152 -13.90 -5.44 -20.68
C PRO A 152 -14.75 -6.42 -21.51
N PRO A 153 -16.03 -6.59 -21.19
CA PRO A 153 -16.90 -7.43 -22.00
C PRO A 153 -16.89 -6.89 -23.43
N ILE A 154 -16.65 -7.77 -24.38
CA ILE A 154 -16.72 -7.45 -25.81
C ILE A 154 -18.12 -6.93 -26.04
N SER A 155 -18.26 -5.63 -26.30
CA SER A 155 -19.53 -5.06 -26.72
C SER A 155 -19.90 -5.70 -28.07
N ASN A 156 -20.88 -6.59 -28.06
CA ASN A 156 -21.55 -7.05 -29.29
C ASN A 156 -22.15 -5.82 -29.97
N GLN A 157 -21.43 -5.25 -30.92
CA GLN A 157 -22.05 -4.40 -31.93
C GLN A 157 -22.81 -5.33 -32.89
N ARG A 158 -24.13 -5.23 -32.82
CA ARG A 158 -25.01 -5.59 -33.94
C ARG A 158 -25.38 -4.32 -34.65
#